data_7e3ca71ac9c63d074c9985eeafbaed00
#
_entry.id   7e3ca71ac9c63d074c9985eeafbaed00
#
_cell.length_a   1.000
_cell.length_b   1.000
_cell.length_c   1.000
_cell.angle_alpha   90.00
_cell.angle_beta   90.00
_cell.angle_gamma   90.00
#
_symmetry.space_group_name_H-M   'P 1'
#
loop_
_entity.id
_entity.type
_entity.pdbx_description
1 polymer ?
#
loop_
_entity_poly.entity_id
_entity_poly.type
_entity_poly.pdbx_seq_one_letter_code
_entity_poly.pdbx_strand_id
1 'polypeptide(L)'
;MSLGDSPQDIHDTAPRAALMQQLRQWDQELSEALQAQILAAGSASIPGLIAILEDALADDEADHGWAPAHAANLLGMLGDAQAVPVLLRMLAFYEVIDGYHQAAEDALVALGDPAIEACLEVYPTANNEDLRSGIVAVLSRSPEKNERIFQTLLAFFEQSTELGAIYLADYGDPQAIPVLSQMFDALPIDDHSDSVMSNHIFVELHSAIEQLGGQLTAAQQAKADRADAPRRRFAAQMDEALSRIRIATQQKRTEQALPIPSNGKGPVALEHRTLGRNERCWCGSGKKYKKCHLDLDRSSG
;
A
#
# COMPACT_ATOMS: atom_id res chain seq x y z
N MET A 1 -22.02 -1.91 49.98
CA MET A 1 -20.81 -1.10 50.08
C MET A 1 -20.50 -0.58 48.68
N SER A 2 -20.91 0.63 48.42
CA SER A 2 -20.69 1.33 47.16
C SER A 2 -19.24 1.85 47.17
N LEU A 3 -18.42 1.36 46.25
CA LEU A 3 -17.11 1.95 45.99
C LEU A 3 -17.37 3.22 45.16
N GLY A 4 -17.20 4.37 45.82
CA GLY A 4 -17.38 5.67 45.20
C GLY A 4 -16.31 5.91 44.14
N ASP A 5 -16.73 6.32 42.97
CA ASP A 5 -15.88 6.90 41.94
C ASP A 5 -15.10 8.08 42.56
N SER A 6 -13.78 8.00 42.50
CA SER A 6 -12.92 9.08 42.98
C SER A 6 -13.11 10.34 42.13
N PRO A 7 -13.21 11.55 42.72
CA PRO A 7 -13.40 12.80 41.96
C PRO A 7 -12.28 13.13 40.96
N GLN A 8 -11.14 12.45 41.04
CA GLN A 8 -10.00 12.62 40.12
C GLN A 8 -10.25 12.01 38.75
N ASP A 9 -11.07 10.94 38.63
CA ASP A 9 -11.33 10.28 37.35
C ASP A 9 -12.24 11.09 36.42
N ILE A 10 -13.07 11.96 36.98
CA ILE A 10 -14.04 12.77 36.21
C ILE A 10 -13.36 13.94 35.47
N HIS A 11 -12.31 14.52 36.05
CA HIS A 11 -11.58 15.63 35.43
C HIS A 11 -10.64 15.23 34.29
N ASP A 12 -10.24 13.96 34.23
CA ASP A 12 -9.26 13.46 33.28
C ASP A 12 -9.91 12.82 32.02
N THR A 13 -11.22 12.55 32.05
CA THR A 13 -11.97 11.94 30.95
C THR A 13 -12.38 12.95 29.86
N ALA A 14 -12.68 14.17 30.22
CA ALA A 14 -13.13 15.21 29.29
C ALA A 14 -12.10 15.57 28.19
N PRO A 15 -10.79 15.75 28.49
CA PRO A 15 -9.78 15.99 27.45
C PRO A 15 -9.59 14.78 26.55
N ARG A 16 -9.73 13.53 27.07
CA ARG A 16 -9.61 12.30 26.29
C ARG A 16 -10.75 12.13 25.29
N ALA A 17 -11.99 12.37 25.73
CA ALA A 17 -13.17 12.33 24.85
C ALA A 17 -13.01 13.35 23.68
N ALA A 18 -12.43 14.51 23.96
CA ALA A 18 -12.15 15.51 22.93
C ALA A 18 -11.09 15.03 21.91
N LEU A 19 -10.05 14.31 22.35
CA LEU A 19 -9.05 13.72 21.44
C LEU A 19 -9.68 12.66 20.54
N MET A 20 -10.52 11.77 21.08
CA MET A 20 -11.23 10.76 20.28
C MET A 20 -12.21 11.40 19.31
N GLN A 21 -12.89 12.48 19.69
CA GLN A 21 -13.77 13.23 18.80
C GLN A 21 -12.98 13.90 17.66
N GLN A 22 -11.80 14.45 17.93
CA GLN A 22 -10.93 14.99 16.89
C GLN A 22 -10.47 13.89 15.94
N LEU A 23 -10.06 12.73 16.48
CA LEU A 23 -9.63 11.58 15.67
C LEU A 23 -10.70 11.13 14.69
N ARG A 24 -11.98 11.10 15.12
CA ARG A 24 -13.12 10.74 14.26
C ARG A 24 -13.38 11.70 13.09
N GLN A 25 -12.85 12.90 13.16
CA GLN A 25 -13.03 13.95 12.14
C GLN A 25 -11.79 14.10 11.25
N TRP A 26 -10.75 13.31 11.48
CA TRP A 26 -9.48 13.46 10.79
C TRP A 26 -9.47 12.77 9.42
N ASP A 27 -8.79 13.40 8.45
CA ASP A 27 -8.64 12.90 7.08
C ASP A 27 -7.49 11.88 6.97
N GLN A 28 -7.09 11.52 5.74
CA GLN A 28 -6.12 10.48 5.41
C GLN A 28 -4.80 10.60 6.18
N GLU A 29 -4.27 11.80 6.36
CA GLU A 29 -3.03 12.03 7.10
C GLU A 29 -3.33 12.52 8.52
N LEU A 30 -3.03 11.69 9.54
CA LEU A 30 -3.19 12.08 10.94
C LEU A 30 -2.16 13.14 11.32
N SER A 31 -2.60 14.23 11.96
CA SER A 31 -1.71 15.27 12.48
C SER A 31 -0.73 14.71 13.53
N GLU A 32 0.56 14.99 13.35
CA GLU A 32 1.60 14.63 14.31
C GLU A 32 1.29 15.12 15.73
N ALA A 33 0.71 16.32 15.86
CA ALA A 33 0.35 16.90 17.15
C ALA A 33 -0.78 16.11 17.83
N LEU A 34 -1.81 15.68 17.11
CA LEU A 34 -2.90 14.87 17.67
C LEU A 34 -2.39 13.47 18.03
N GLN A 35 -1.60 12.85 17.16
CA GLN A 35 -0.96 11.57 17.43
C GLN A 35 -0.12 11.63 18.71
N ALA A 36 0.75 12.63 18.84
CA ALA A 36 1.60 12.81 20.03
C ALA A 36 0.77 12.98 21.31
N GLN A 37 -0.34 13.73 21.25
CA GLN A 37 -1.22 13.90 22.41
C GLN A 37 -1.89 12.58 22.84
N ILE A 38 -2.38 11.79 21.88
CA ILE A 38 -3.00 10.49 22.16
C ILE A 38 -1.98 9.52 22.74
N LEU A 39 -0.78 9.45 22.15
CA LEU A 39 0.30 8.59 22.65
C LEU A 39 0.80 9.04 24.04
N ALA A 40 0.88 10.34 24.30
CA ALA A 40 1.24 10.87 25.61
C ALA A 40 0.22 10.53 26.71
N ALA A 41 -1.06 10.36 26.36
CA ALA A 41 -2.08 9.90 27.30
C ALA A 41 -1.93 8.39 27.65
N GLY A 42 -1.15 7.64 26.87
CA GLY A 42 -0.79 6.25 27.13
C GLY A 42 -1.99 5.31 27.21
N SER A 43 -1.95 4.38 28.18
CA SER A 43 -3.01 3.36 28.38
C SER A 43 -4.40 3.95 28.58
N ALA A 44 -4.50 5.19 29.02
CA ALA A 44 -5.77 5.87 29.20
C ALA A 44 -6.50 6.18 27.88
N SER A 45 -5.82 6.16 26.73
CA SER A 45 -6.41 6.33 25.40
C SER A 45 -6.99 5.03 24.85
N ILE A 46 -6.54 3.87 25.32
CA ILE A 46 -6.88 2.56 24.76
C ILE A 46 -8.39 2.30 24.71
N PRO A 47 -9.18 2.51 25.78
CA PRO A 47 -10.62 2.26 25.71
C PRO A 47 -11.34 3.11 24.66
N GLY A 48 -10.89 4.36 24.46
CA GLY A 48 -11.47 5.27 23.47
C GLY A 48 -11.11 4.84 22.02
N LEU A 49 -9.89 4.38 21.80
CA LEU A 49 -9.45 3.86 20.50
C LEU A 49 -10.18 2.55 20.17
N ILE A 50 -10.31 1.63 21.13
CA ILE A 50 -11.09 0.39 20.97
C ILE A 50 -12.55 0.73 20.63
N ALA A 51 -13.15 1.71 21.29
CA ALA A 51 -14.54 2.12 21.01
C ALA A 51 -14.71 2.64 19.55
N ILE A 52 -13.71 3.28 18.97
CA ILE A 52 -13.75 3.68 17.56
C ILE A 52 -13.81 2.44 16.64
N LEU A 53 -13.02 1.41 16.93
CA LEU A 53 -13.04 0.16 16.16
C LEU A 53 -14.34 -0.61 16.35
N GLU A 54 -14.86 -0.67 17.58
CA GLU A 54 -16.15 -1.32 17.88
C GLU A 54 -17.32 -0.65 17.18
N ASP A 55 -17.32 0.70 17.10
CA ASP A 55 -18.34 1.44 16.37
C ASP A 55 -18.30 1.11 14.86
N ALA A 56 -17.09 1.01 14.28
CA ALA A 56 -16.92 0.63 12.87
C ALA A 56 -17.34 -0.82 12.58
N LEU A 57 -17.09 -1.73 13.52
CA LEU A 57 -17.55 -3.12 13.41
C LEU A 57 -19.07 -3.29 13.64
N ALA A 58 -19.71 -2.33 14.29
CA ALA A 58 -21.15 -2.39 14.57
C ALA A 58 -22.02 -1.84 13.43
N ASP A 59 -21.49 -0.94 12.61
CA ASP A 59 -22.21 -0.27 11.52
C ASP A 59 -21.28 -0.06 10.32
N ASP A 60 -21.21 -1.04 9.43
CA ASP A 60 -20.38 -1.03 8.22
C ASP A 60 -20.93 -0.17 7.08
N GLU A 61 -22.22 0.23 7.18
CA GLU A 61 -22.83 1.16 6.22
C GLU A 61 -22.51 2.62 6.53
N ALA A 62 -22.05 2.93 7.74
CA ALA A 62 -21.69 4.28 8.14
C ALA A 62 -20.31 4.67 7.56
N ASP A 63 -20.19 5.92 7.15
CA ASP A 63 -18.88 6.48 6.74
C ASP A 63 -18.05 6.81 7.98
N HIS A 64 -17.14 5.92 8.33
CA HIS A 64 -16.20 6.09 9.45
C HIS A 64 -14.92 6.83 9.05
N GLY A 65 -14.73 7.15 7.77
CA GLY A 65 -13.55 7.81 7.22
C GLY A 65 -12.25 7.08 7.55
N TRP A 66 -11.24 7.80 8.00
CA TRP A 66 -9.93 7.23 8.36
C TRP A 66 -9.78 6.88 9.85
N ALA A 67 -10.77 7.19 10.66
CA ALA A 67 -10.69 7.04 12.11
C ALA A 67 -10.39 5.60 12.58
N PRO A 68 -11.00 4.54 12.02
CA PRO A 68 -10.67 3.16 12.41
C PRO A 68 -9.22 2.80 12.08
N ALA A 69 -8.71 3.16 10.90
CA ALA A 69 -7.32 2.89 10.53
C ALA A 69 -6.33 3.63 11.46
N HIS A 70 -6.59 4.89 11.76
CA HIS A 70 -5.79 5.65 12.72
C HIS A 70 -5.85 5.06 14.13
N ALA A 71 -7.03 4.65 14.58
CA ALA A 71 -7.19 4.04 15.90
C ALA A 71 -6.44 2.70 16.00
N ALA A 72 -6.50 1.84 14.98
CA ALA A 72 -5.75 0.60 14.92
C ALA A 72 -4.23 0.85 15.00
N ASN A 73 -3.71 1.75 14.16
CA ASN A 73 -2.29 2.11 14.17
C ASN A 73 -1.83 2.67 15.53
N LEU A 74 -2.63 3.53 16.17
CA LEU A 74 -2.32 4.08 17.49
C LEU A 74 -2.33 3.01 18.57
N LEU A 75 -3.24 2.02 18.51
CA LEU A 75 -3.26 0.87 19.42
C LEU A 75 -1.99 0.02 19.26
N GLY A 76 -1.55 -0.23 18.04
CA GLY A 76 -0.28 -0.89 17.76
C GLY A 76 0.92 -0.12 18.37
N MET A 77 0.95 1.21 18.22
CA MET A 77 2.00 2.07 18.78
C MET A 77 1.99 2.10 20.31
N LEU A 78 0.80 2.01 20.94
CA LEU A 78 0.67 1.95 22.40
C LEU A 78 1.13 0.62 23.00
N GLY A 79 1.11 -0.46 22.21
CA GLY A 79 1.67 -1.74 22.59
C GLY A 79 0.88 -2.52 23.64
N ASP A 80 -0.41 -2.24 23.84
CA ASP A 80 -1.22 -2.89 24.88
C ASP A 80 -2.03 -4.06 24.31
N ALA A 81 -1.85 -5.23 24.90
CA ALA A 81 -2.51 -6.48 24.48
C ALA A 81 -4.05 -6.43 24.53
N GLN A 82 -4.66 -5.48 25.25
CA GLN A 82 -6.10 -5.29 25.26
C GLN A 82 -6.68 -5.00 23.87
N ALA A 83 -5.86 -4.50 22.93
CA ALA A 83 -6.26 -4.24 21.56
C ALA A 83 -6.39 -5.51 20.69
N VAL A 84 -5.72 -6.60 21.04
CA VAL A 84 -5.66 -7.82 20.21
C VAL A 84 -7.03 -8.36 19.81
N PRO A 85 -8.01 -8.53 20.73
CA PRO A 85 -9.30 -9.11 20.36
C PRO A 85 -10.08 -8.28 19.33
N VAL A 86 -10.08 -6.95 19.43
CA VAL A 86 -10.80 -6.10 18.48
C VAL A 86 -10.10 -6.06 17.12
N LEU A 87 -8.77 -6.07 17.09
CA LEU A 87 -7.99 -6.12 15.85
C LEU A 87 -8.19 -7.45 15.10
N LEU A 88 -8.25 -8.59 15.80
CA LEU A 88 -8.58 -9.88 15.18
C LEU A 88 -10.02 -9.89 14.62
N ARG A 89 -10.96 -9.20 15.26
CA ARG A 89 -12.31 -9.03 14.72
C ARG A 89 -12.33 -8.17 13.46
N MET A 90 -11.48 -7.16 13.38
CA MET A 90 -11.31 -6.37 12.14
C MET A 90 -10.80 -7.24 10.98
N LEU A 91 -9.82 -8.12 11.23
CA LEU A 91 -9.35 -9.08 10.20
C LEU A 91 -10.47 -10.03 9.74
N ALA A 92 -11.41 -10.37 10.61
CA ALA A 92 -12.52 -11.24 10.27
C ALA A 92 -13.67 -10.51 9.55
N PHE A 93 -13.77 -9.20 9.72
CA PHE A 93 -14.91 -8.40 9.27
C PHE A 93 -14.63 -7.71 7.93
N TYR A 94 -13.45 -7.17 7.74
CA TYR A 94 -13.04 -6.46 6.53
C TYR A 94 -12.31 -7.38 5.56
N GLU A 95 -12.50 -7.17 4.25
CA GLU A 95 -11.77 -7.90 3.21
C GLU A 95 -10.27 -7.55 3.22
N VAL A 96 -9.42 -8.48 2.80
CA VAL A 96 -7.94 -8.31 2.76
C VAL A 96 -7.50 -7.06 1.99
N ILE A 97 -8.28 -6.64 0.99
CA ILE A 97 -8.00 -5.43 0.19
C ILE A 97 -8.40 -4.12 0.89
N ASP A 98 -9.11 -4.19 2.01
CA ASP A 98 -9.58 -3.02 2.73
C ASP A 98 -8.47 -2.38 3.57
N GLY A 99 -8.42 -1.05 3.59
CA GLY A 99 -7.46 -0.29 4.39
C GLY A 99 -7.59 -0.52 5.90
N TYR A 100 -8.75 -0.87 6.40
CA TYR A 100 -8.95 -1.20 7.81
C TYR A 100 -8.38 -2.56 8.16
N HIS A 101 -8.50 -3.54 7.24
CA HIS A 101 -7.85 -4.84 7.40
C HIS A 101 -6.33 -4.68 7.49
N GLN A 102 -5.73 -3.92 6.55
CA GLN A 102 -4.29 -3.65 6.56
C GLN A 102 -3.83 -2.94 7.84
N ALA A 103 -4.60 -1.95 8.32
CA ALA A 103 -4.29 -1.25 9.57
C ALA A 103 -4.34 -2.18 10.79
N ALA A 104 -5.26 -3.14 10.81
CA ALA A 104 -5.34 -4.15 11.86
C ALA A 104 -4.15 -5.12 11.82
N GLU A 105 -3.73 -5.57 10.62
CA GLU A 105 -2.50 -6.37 10.47
C GLU A 105 -1.27 -5.63 11.02
N ASP A 106 -1.06 -4.38 10.60
CA ASP A 106 0.10 -3.58 11.02
C ASP A 106 0.11 -3.35 12.53
N ALA A 107 -1.07 -3.12 13.12
CA ALA A 107 -1.22 -2.97 14.55
C ALA A 107 -0.89 -4.28 15.32
N LEU A 108 -1.36 -5.43 14.84
CA LEU A 108 -1.05 -6.72 15.44
C LEU A 108 0.44 -7.05 15.35
N VAL A 109 1.08 -6.74 14.22
CA VAL A 109 2.54 -6.87 14.09
C VAL A 109 3.27 -5.99 15.09
N ALA A 110 2.84 -4.75 15.27
CA ALA A 110 3.45 -3.82 16.23
C ALA A 110 3.25 -4.26 17.69
N LEU A 111 2.16 -4.95 18.01
CA LEU A 111 1.91 -5.52 19.34
C LEU A 111 2.84 -6.69 19.70
N GLY A 112 3.40 -7.38 18.71
CA GLY A 112 4.39 -8.45 18.91
C GLY A 112 3.83 -9.71 19.58
N ASP A 113 4.54 -10.26 20.57
CA ASP A 113 4.27 -11.58 21.16
C ASP A 113 2.82 -11.81 21.59
N PRO A 114 2.11 -10.89 22.26
CA PRO A 114 0.72 -11.11 22.63
C PRO A 114 -0.21 -11.32 21.42
N ALA A 115 0.07 -10.63 20.31
CA ALA A 115 -0.70 -10.80 19.08
C ALA A 115 -0.32 -12.10 18.37
N ILE A 116 0.96 -12.47 18.34
CA ILE A 116 1.45 -13.72 17.75
C ILE A 116 0.80 -14.93 18.44
N GLU A 117 0.80 -14.97 19.77
CA GLU A 117 0.18 -16.07 20.52
C GLU A 117 -1.33 -16.15 20.26
N ALA A 118 -2.04 -15.01 20.26
CA ALA A 118 -3.46 -14.98 19.95
C ALA A 118 -3.75 -15.42 18.52
N CYS A 119 -2.95 -15.04 17.54
CA CYS A 119 -3.04 -15.49 16.16
C CYS A 119 -2.87 -17.01 16.06
N LEU A 120 -1.88 -17.59 16.73
CA LEU A 120 -1.63 -19.03 16.76
C LEU A 120 -2.76 -19.82 17.45
N GLU A 121 -3.43 -19.22 18.44
CA GLU A 121 -4.60 -19.83 19.10
C GLU A 121 -5.85 -19.79 18.24
N VAL A 122 -6.09 -18.69 17.52
CA VAL A 122 -7.29 -18.47 16.71
C VAL A 122 -7.23 -19.21 15.37
N TYR A 123 -6.07 -19.27 14.72
CA TYR A 123 -5.91 -19.82 13.37
C TYR A 123 -6.51 -21.22 13.15
N PRO A 124 -6.34 -22.21 14.06
CA PRO A 124 -6.86 -23.57 13.83
C PRO A 124 -8.39 -23.65 13.76
N THR A 125 -9.09 -22.67 14.34
CA THR A 125 -10.55 -22.62 14.38
C THR A 125 -11.15 -21.57 13.45
N ALA A 126 -10.29 -20.75 12.81
CA ALA A 126 -10.71 -19.72 11.89
C ALA A 126 -11.28 -20.35 10.60
N ASN A 127 -12.54 -20.06 10.30
CA ASN A 127 -13.27 -20.53 9.13
C ASN A 127 -13.54 -19.40 8.10
N ASN A 128 -13.11 -18.19 8.40
CA ASN A 128 -13.15 -17.03 7.53
C ASN A 128 -11.82 -16.89 6.81
N GLU A 129 -11.84 -16.71 5.48
CA GLU A 129 -10.64 -16.67 4.64
C GLU A 129 -9.82 -15.39 4.88
N ASP A 130 -10.48 -14.24 5.02
CA ASP A 130 -9.81 -12.97 5.30
C ASP A 130 -9.09 -13.01 6.64
N LEU A 131 -9.76 -13.54 7.69
CA LEU A 131 -9.13 -13.72 9.00
C LEU A 131 -7.89 -14.63 8.92
N ARG A 132 -7.98 -15.75 8.17
CA ARG A 132 -6.85 -16.67 8.03
C ARG A 132 -5.68 -15.99 7.30
N SER A 133 -5.97 -15.29 6.22
CA SER A 133 -4.97 -14.53 5.45
C SER A 133 -4.32 -13.44 6.30
N GLY A 134 -5.09 -12.65 7.03
CA GLY A 134 -4.59 -11.62 7.92
C GLY A 134 -3.74 -12.19 9.07
N ILE A 135 -4.17 -13.29 9.69
CA ILE A 135 -3.36 -13.99 10.72
C ILE A 135 -2.00 -14.42 10.13
N VAL A 136 -2.00 -15.02 8.95
CA VAL A 136 -0.77 -15.51 8.31
C VAL A 136 0.13 -14.34 7.90
N ALA A 137 -0.44 -13.23 7.43
CA ALA A 137 0.30 -11.99 7.15
C ALA A 137 0.97 -11.42 8.41
N VAL A 138 0.30 -11.46 9.56
CA VAL A 138 0.89 -11.06 10.86
C VAL A 138 2.02 -12.01 11.26
N LEU A 139 1.78 -13.32 11.20
CA LEU A 139 2.75 -14.34 11.59
C LEU A 139 4.00 -14.33 10.70
N SER A 140 3.85 -14.08 9.39
CA SER A 140 4.97 -14.02 8.44
C SER A 140 5.95 -12.88 8.75
N ARG A 141 5.48 -11.82 9.39
CA ARG A 141 6.30 -10.66 9.80
C ARG A 141 6.92 -10.80 11.19
N SER A 142 6.78 -11.98 11.86
CA SER A 142 7.43 -12.23 13.13
C SER A 142 8.95 -12.23 13.01
N PRO A 143 9.68 -11.48 13.85
CA PRO A 143 11.13 -11.46 13.84
C PRO A 143 11.74 -12.76 14.40
N GLU A 144 11.00 -13.47 15.25
CA GLU A 144 11.46 -14.70 15.88
C GLU A 144 11.06 -15.93 15.06
N LYS A 145 12.00 -16.86 14.88
CA LYS A 145 11.74 -18.14 14.24
C LYS A 145 11.14 -19.10 15.26
N ASN A 146 9.90 -19.51 15.03
CA ASN A 146 9.09 -20.35 15.91
C ASN A 146 8.46 -21.48 15.10
N GLU A 147 8.63 -22.72 15.56
CA GLU A 147 8.10 -23.91 14.87
C GLU A 147 6.58 -23.86 14.69
N ARG A 148 5.81 -23.34 15.67
CA ARG A 148 4.35 -23.22 15.53
C ARG A 148 3.96 -22.24 14.43
N ILE A 149 4.69 -21.12 14.31
CA ILE A 149 4.49 -20.16 13.21
C ILE A 149 4.79 -20.85 11.88
N PHE A 150 5.96 -21.49 11.76
CA PHE A 150 6.37 -22.17 10.54
C PHE A 150 5.35 -23.22 10.08
N GLN A 151 4.87 -24.06 10.99
CA GLN A 151 3.84 -25.07 10.68
C GLN A 151 2.51 -24.44 10.27
N THR A 152 2.13 -23.29 10.86
CA THR A 152 0.92 -22.55 10.47
C THR A 152 1.06 -22.00 9.05
N LEU A 153 2.21 -21.42 8.70
CA LEU A 153 2.51 -20.92 7.36
C LEU A 153 2.51 -22.05 6.31
N LEU A 154 3.08 -23.21 6.65
CA LEU A 154 3.03 -24.38 5.79
C LEU A 154 1.60 -24.88 5.56
N ALA A 155 0.78 -24.95 6.61
CA ALA A 155 -0.61 -25.35 6.48
C ALA A 155 -1.44 -24.38 5.63
N PHE A 156 -1.12 -23.10 5.66
CA PHE A 156 -1.72 -22.12 4.75
C PHE A 156 -1.21 -22.28 3.31
N PHE A 157 0.08 -22.50 3.11
CA PHE A 157 0.69 -22.76 1.80
C PHE A 157 0.06 -23.93 1.07
N GLU A 158 -0.30 -25.00 1.78
CA GLU A 158 -1.00 -26.16 1.20
C GLU A 158 -2.39 -25.79 0.66
N GLN A 159 -3.06 -24.79 1.22
CA GLN A 159 -4.40 -24.33 0.83
C GLN A 159 -4.37 -23.21 -0.21
N SER A 160 -3.39 -22.31 -0.09
CA SER A 160 -3.19 -21.16 -0.96
C SER A 160 -1.72 -21.05 -1.33
N THR A 161 -1.30 -21.79 -2.35
CA THR A 161 0.12 -21.96 -2.70
C THR A 161 0.79 -20.64 -3.07
N GLU A 162 0.10 -19.77 -3.81
CA GLU A 162 0.67 -18.49 -4.28
C GLU A 162 0.93 -17.54 -3.13
N LEU A 163 -0.09 -17.22 -2.33
CA LEU A 163 0.06 -16.36 -1.16
C LEU A 163 0.92 -17.00 -0.08
N GLY A 164 0.79 -18.30 0.12
CA GLY A 164 1.59 -19.02 1.09
C GLY A 164 3.09 -19.04 0.76
N ALA A 165 3.47 -19.04 -0.52
CA ALA A 165 4.86 -18.90 -0.93
C ALA A 165 5.41 -17.52 -0.55
N ILE A 166 4.62 -16.46 -0.76
CA ILE A 166 4.98 -15.08 -0.37
C ILE A 166 5.19 -15.01 1.16
N TYR A 167 4.23 -15.52 1.94
CA TYR A 167 4.32 -15.46 3.40
C TYR A 167 5.46 -16.32 3.98
N LEU A 168 5.77 -17.47 3.37
CA LEU A 168 6.94 -18.27 3.76
C LEU A 168 8.25 -17.52 3.47
N ALA A 169 8.31 -16.80 2.34
CA ALA A 169 9.46 -15.98 1.97
C ALA A 169 9.62 -14.77 2.91
N ASP A 170 8.52 -14.08 3.25
CA ASP A 170 8.52 -12.95 4.19
C ASP A 170 8.92 -13.39 5.60
N TYR A 171 8.48 -14.57 6.03
CA TYR A 171 8.93 -15.15 7.28
C TYR A 171 10.44 -15.42 7.29
N GLY A 172 11.02 -15.71 6.14
CA GLY A 172 12.46 -15.79 5.95
C GLY A 172 13.12 -17.02 6.61
N ASP A 173 12.42 -18.14 6.74
CA ASP A 173 13.00 -19.39 7.24
C ASP A 173 13.42 -20.30 6.08
N PRO A 174 14.75 -20.56 5.90
CA PRO A 174 15.24 -21.41 4.80
C PRO A 174 14.71 -22.85 4.84
N GLN A 175 14.12 -23.30 5.94
CA GLN A 175 13.47 -24.62 6.02
C GLN A 175 12.30 -24.75 5.02
N ALA A 176 11.74 -23.64 4.52
CA ALA A 176 10.69 -23.65 3.49
C ALA A 176 11.22 -24.03 2.09
N ILE A 177 12.52 -23.85 1.80
CA ILE A 177 13.09 -24.10 0.45
C ILE A 177 12.76 -25.47 -0.12
N PRO A 178 12.94 -26.60 0.62
CA PRO A 178 12.60 -27.92 0.10
C PRO A 178 11.12 -28.08 -0.27
N VAL A 179 10.21 -27.51 0.53
CA VAL A 179 8.76 -27.59 0.30
C VAL A 179 8.36 -26.76 -0.93
N LEU A 180 8.87 -25.54 -1.04
CA LEU A 180 8.67 -24.67 -2.21
C LEU A 180 9.21 -25.32 -3.49
N SER A 181 10.42 -25.92 -3.44
CA SER A 181 11.04 -26.61 -4.57
C SER A 181 10.23 -27.85 -4.98
N GLN A 182 9.72 -28.62 -4.02
CA GLN A 182 8.86 -29.77 -4.29
C GLN A 182 7.55 -29.33 -4.96
N MET A 183 6.93 -28.26 -4.50
CA MET A 183 5.72 -27.70 -5.12
C MET A 183 6.01 -27.20 -6.53
N PHE A 184 7.14 -26.50 -6.72
CA PHE A 184 7.59 -26.05 -8.02
C PHE A 184 7.72 -27.21 -9.02
N ASP A 185 8.26 -28.34 -8.60
CA ASP A 185 8.41 -29.53 -9.44
C ASP A 185 7.06 -30.21 -9.74
N ALA A 186 6.17 -30.27 -8.76
CA ALA A 186 4.90 -30.98 -8.86
C ALA A 186 3.87 -30.27 -9.77
N LEU A 187 3.86 -28.95 -9.80
CA LEU A 187 2.87 -28.17 -10.55
C LEU A 187 3.04 -28.36 -12.07
N PRO A 188 1.95 -28.62 -12.82
CA PRO A 188 1.99 -28.63 -14.29
C PRO A 188 2.07 -27.21 -14.85
N ILE A 189 2.76 -27.05 -15.99
CA ILE A 189 2.72 -25.80 -16.76
C ILE A 189 1.47 -25.85 -17.65
N ASP A 190 0.73 -24.74 -17.70
CA ASP A 190 -0.29 -24.55 -18.73
C ASP A 190 0.37 -24.02 -20.02
N ASP A 191 0.78 -24.96 -20.88
CA ASP A 191 1.39 -24.66 -22.18
C ASP A 191 0.38 -24.15 -23.23
N HIS A 192 -0.93 -24.24 -22.94
CA HIS A 192 -2.00 -23.91 -23.89
C HIS A 192 -2.57 -22.51 -23.67
N SER A 193 -2.28 -21.88 -22.54
CA SER A 193 -2.76 -20.54 -22.25
C SER A 193 -1.79 -19.49 -22.77
N ASP A 194 -2.32 -18.49 -23.47
CA ASP A 194 -1.62 -17.26 -23.82
C ASP A 194 -1.78 -16.17 -22.75
N SER A 195 -2.48 -16.46 -21.64
CA SER A 195 -2.64 -15.53 -20.54
C SER A 195 -1.32 -15.32 -19.81
N VAL A 196 -0.94 -14.09 -19.59
CA VAL A 196 0.25 -13.70 -18.80
C VAL A 196 0.17 -14.14 -17.33
N MET A 197 -1.02 -14.48 -16.85
CA MET A 197 -1.27 -14.87 -15.46
C MET A 197 -1.36 -16.39 -15.27
N SER A 198 -1.49 -17.19 -16.32
CA SER A 198 -1.78 -18.63 -16.20
C SER A 198 -0.71 -19.43 -15.48
N ASN A 199 0.53 -18.98 -15.49
CA ASN A 199 1.66 -19.63 -14.84
C ASN A 199 2.35 -18.74 -13.79
N HIS A 200 1.63 -17.74 -13.26
CA HIS A 200 2.19 -16.75 -12.34
C HIS A 200 2.76 -17.38 -11.07
N ILE A 201 2.18 -18.46 -10.60
CA ILE A 201 2.64 -19.23 -9.44
C ILE A 201 4.11 -19.65 -9.51
N PHE A 202 4.66 -19.91 -10.70
CA PHE A 202 6.08 -20.23 -10.85
C PHE A 202 6.98 -19.03 -10.59
N VAL A 203 6.48 -17.81 -10.83
CA VAL A 203 7.19 -16.56 -10.51
C VAL A 203 7.26 -16.39 -9.00
N GLU A 204 6.14 -16.60 -8.31
CA GLU A 204 6.07 -16.48 -6.84
C GLU A 204 6.93 -17.53 -6.14
N LEU A 205 6.82 -18.80 -6.56
CA LEU A 205 7.66 -19.89 -6.00
C LEU A 205 9.17 -19.64 -6.24
N HIS A 206 9.54 -19.15 -7.44
CA HIS A 206 10.94 -18.84 -7.75
C HIS A 206 11.43 -17.68 -6.87
N SER A 207 10.66 -16.59 -6.82
CA SER A 207 10.97 -15.43 -5.98
C SER A 207 11.13 -15.83 -4.50
N ALA A 208 10.22 -16.65 -3.98
CA ALA A 208 10.27 -17.14 -2.61
C ALA A 208 11.54 -17.97 -2.34
N ILE A 209 11.89 -18.87 -3.25
CA ILE A 209 13.11 -19.69 -3.13
C ILE A 209 14.36 -18.80 -3.13
N GLU A 210 14.44 -17.81 -4.04
CA GLU A 210 15.58 -16.88 -4.11
C GLU A 210 15.67 -16.00 -2.86
N GLN A 211 14.55 -15.45 -2.39
CA GLN A 211 14.49 -14.61 -1.18
C GLN A 211 14.99 -15.38 0.05
N LEU A 212 14.73 -16.67 0.13
CA LEU A 212 15.20 -17.53 1.20
C LEU A 212 16.67 -17.98 1.03
N GLY A 213 17.35 -17.55 -0.04
CA GLY A 213 18.75 -17.90 -0.33
C GLY A 213 18.92 -19.21 -1.09
N GLY A 214 17.84 -19.83 -1.58
CA GLY A 214 17.87 -21.01 -2.43
C GLY A 214 18.15 -20.66 -3.89
N GLN A 215 18.29 -21.70 -4.71
CA GLN A 215 18.49 -21.57 -6.15
C GLN A 215 17.71 -22.65 -6.88
N LEU A 216 17.18 -22.35 -8.04
CA LEU A 216 16.56 -23.33 -8.92
C LEU A 216 17.63 -24.26 -9.51
N THR A 217 17.31 -25.53 -9.60
CA THR A 217 18.09 -26.49 -10.41
C THR A 217 17.99 -26.13 -11.89
N ALA A 218 18.89 -26.66 -12.71
CA ALA A 218 18.84 -26.44 -14.16
C ALA A 218 17.50 -26.89 -14.78
N ALA A 219 16.90 -27.97 -14.26
CA ALA A 219 15.60 -28.46 -14.70
C ALA A 219 14.46 -27.50 -14.30
N GLN A 220 14.48 -26.99 -13.09
CA GLN A 220 13.52 -26.01 -12.59
C GLN A 220 13.65 -24.68 -13.33
N GLN A 221 14.88 -24.23 -13.63
CA GLN A 221 15.10 -23.04 -14.44
C GLN A 221 14.49 -23.18 -15.84
N ALA A 222 14.72 -24.31 -16.50
CA ALA A 222 14.10 -24.58 -17.81
C ALA A 222 12.56 -24.60 -17.72
N LYS A 223 12.01 -25.09 -16.61
CA LYS A 223 10.57 -25.09 -16.34
C LYS A 223 10.05 -23.65 -16.12
N ALA A 224 10.75 -22.84 -15.32
CA ALA A 224 10.43 -21.41 -15.11
C ALA A 224 10.46 -20.64 -16.43
N ASP A 225 11.47 -20.88 -17.28
CA ASP A 225 11.60 -20.22 -18.58
C ASP A 225 10.44 -20.55 -19.53
N ARG A 226 9.92 -21.78 -19.48
CA ARG A 226 8.71 -22.16 -20.23
C ARG A 226 7.46 -21.51 -19.66
N ALA A 227 7.30 -21.51 -18.35
CA ALA A 227 6.16 -20.91 -17.67
C ALA A 227 6.06 -19.39 -17.92
N ASP A 228 7.20 -18.70 -18.02
CA ASP A 228 7.28 -17.24 -18.26
C ASP A 228 7.21 -16.85 -19.76
N ALA A 229 7.21 -17.80 -20.67
CA ALA A 229 7.22 -17.53 -22.12
C ALA A 229 6.04 -16.68 -22.62
N PRO A 230 4.77 -16.86 -22.17
CA PRO A 230 3.66 -15.99 -22.55
C PRO A 230 3.87 -14.55 -22.09
N ARG A 231 4.35 -14.35 -20.86
CA ARG A 231 4.62 -13.02 -20.29
C ARG A 231 5.73 -12.29 -21.06
N ARG A 232 6.82 -12.98 -21.39
CA ARG A 232 7.90 -12.41 -22.21
C ARG A 232 7.42 -12.03 -23.61
N ARG A 233 6.57 -12.86 -24.26
CA ARG A 233 5.96 -12.54 -25.55
C ARG A 233 5.10 -11.29 -25.46
N PHE A 234 4.25 -11.20 -24.46
CA PHE A 234 3.42 -10.02 -24.24
C PHE A 234 4.25 -8.75 -23.98
N ALA A 235 5.28 -8.82 -23.13
CA ALA A 235 6.17 -7.70 -22.87
C ALA A 235 6.88 -7.20 -24.15
N ALA A 236 7.36 -8.11 -24.98
CA ALA A 236 7.97 -7.77 -26.27
C ALA A 236 6.99 -7.09 -27.24
N GLN A 237 5.74 -7.58 -27.30
CA GLN A 237 4.69 -6.95 -28.11
C GLN A 237 4.35 -5.54 -27.62
N MET A 238 4.26 -5.35 -26.30
CA MET A 238 4.00 -4.04 -25.71
C MET A 238 5.15 -3.05 -25.99
N ASP A 239 6.40 -3.48 -25.88
CA ASP A 239 7.56 -2.64 -26.17
C ASP A 239 7.60 -2.23 -27.64
N GLU A 240 7.31 -3.16 -28.56
CA GLU A 240 7.17 -2.86 -29.97
C GLU A 240 6.04 -1.85 -30.24
N ALA A 241 4.88 -2.03 -29.61
CA ALA A 241 3.75 -1.11 -29.77
C ALA A 241 4.07 0.29 -29.23
N LEU A 242 4.69 0.39 -28.06
CA LEU A 242 5.14 1.66 -27.48
C LEU A 242 6.21 2.35 -28.37
N SER A 243 7.12 1.58 -28.93
CA SER A 243 8.13 2.09 -29.88
C SER A 243 7.51 2.68 -31.12
N ARG A 244 6.50 2.00 -31.69
CA ARG A 244 5.73 2.52 -32.85
C ARG A 244 5.00 3.83 -32.51
N ILE A 245 4.40 3.93 -31.32
CA ILE A 245 3.72 5.15 -30.85
C ILE A 245 4.73 6.30 -30.69
N ARG A 246 5.93 6.04 -30.11
CA ARG A 246 7.00 7.04 -29.96
C ARG A 246 7.43 7.58 -31.34
N ILE A 247 7.70 6.70 -32.29
CA ILE A 247 8.11 7.09 -33.64
C ILE A 247 7.02 7.93 -34.33
N ALA A 248 5.75 7.49 -34.27
CA ALA A 248 4.65 8.24 -34.85
C ALA A 248 4.45 9.62 -34.19
N THR A 249 4.61 9.72 -32.87
CA THR A 249 4.50 10.98 -32.14
C THR A 249 5.67 11.92 -32.50
N GLN A 250 6.86 11.38 -32.68
CA GLN A 250 8.04 12.14 -33.08
C GLN A 250 7.93 12.65 -34.52
N GLN A 251 7.43 11.83 -35.43
CA GLN A 251 7.15 12.23 -36.82
C GLN A 251 6.10 13.35 -36.89
N LYS A 252 4.99 13.24 -36.15
CA LYS A 252 3.98 14.31 -36.06
C LYS A 252 4.55 15.62 -35.50
N ARG A 253 5.44 15.55 -34.51
CA ARG A 253 6.14 16.72 -33.97
C ARG A 253 7.07 17.35 -35.01
N THR A 254 7.76 16.56 -35.81
CA THR A 254 8.64 17.03 -36.88
C THR A 254 7.84 17.64 -38.05
N GLU A 255 6.69 17.05 -38.41
CA GLU A 255 5.81 17.56 -39.46
C GLU A 255 5.07 18.85 -39.00
N GLN A 256 4.74 18.97 -37.70
CA GLN A 256 4.11 20.18 -37.13
C GLN A 256 5.14 21.28 -36.79
N ALA A 257 6.42 21.00 -36.80
CA ALA A 257 7.45 22.02 -36.80
C ALA A 257 7.44 22.72 -38.17
N LEU A 258 6.53 23.73 -38.30
CA LEU A 258 6.54 24.61 -39.45
C LEU A 258 7.96 25.09 -39.71
N PRO A 259 8.51 24.98 -40.94
CA PRO A 259 9.77 25.58 -41.24
C PRO A 259 9.69 27.07 -40.93
N ILE A 260 10.49 27.53 -40.00
CA ILE A 260 10.70 28.97 -39.80
C ILE A 260 11.22 29.43 -41.17
N PRO A 261 10.46 30.27 -41.91
CA PRO A 261 10.91 30.74 -43.19
C PRO A 261 12.23 31.53 -42.92
N SER A 262 13.35 31.01 -43.39
CA SER A 262 14.63 31.72 -43.41
C SER A 262 14.55 32.81 -44.47
N ASN A 263 13.70 33.78 -44.29
CA ASN A 263 13.78 35.02 -45.01
C ASN A 263 14.92 35.81 -44.41
N GLY A 264 16.08 35.71 -45.08
CA GLY A 264 17.24 36.55 -44.81
C GLY A 264 16.94 38.03 -45.00
N LYS A 265 16.27 38.62 -44.05
CA LYS A 265 16.26 40.05 -43.77
C LYS A 265 16.51 40.22 -42.28
N GLY A 266 17.57 40.94 -41.97
CA GLY A 266 17.98 41.28 -40.62
C GLY A 266 16.83 41.87 -39.76
N PRO A 267 17.09 42.13 -38.48
CA PRO A 267 16.03 42.44 -37.53
C PRO A 267 15.17 43.59 -38.05
N VAL A 268 13.95 43.22 -38.47
CA VAL A 268 12.92 44.23 -38.75
C VAL A 268 12.60 44.83 -37.38
N ALA A 269 12.91 46.07 -37.19
CA ALA A 269 12.46 46.86 -36.06
C ALA A 269 10.92 46.67 -35.99
N LEU A 270 10.46 45.90 -34.95
CA LEU A 270 9.06 45.73 -34.64
C LEU A 270 8.57 47.14 -34.26
N GLU A 271 7.84 47.80 -35.19
CA GLU A 271 7.07 48.95 -34.83
C GLU A 271 6.21 48.60 -33.59
N HIS A 272 6.41 49.34 -32.54
CA HIS A 272 5.67 49.20 -31.27
C HIS A 272 4.19 49.37 -31.53
N ARG A 273 3.50 48.25 -31.79
CA ARG A 273 2.04 48.23 -31.76
C ARG A 273 1.64 48.50 -30.32
N THR A 274 0.86 49.55 -30.11
CA THR A 274 0.30 49.86 -28.80
C THR A 274 -0.66 48.77 -28.37
N LEU A 275 -0.13 47.75 -27.67
CA LEU A 275 -0.91 46.68 -27.10
C LEU A 275 -1.76 47.21 -25.92
N GLY A 276 -3.02 46.85 -25.89
CA GLY A 276 -3.88 47.10 -24.75
C GLY A 276 -3.41 46.34 -23.51
N ARG A 277 -3.52 46.93 -22.32
CA ARG A 277 -3.03 46.37 -21.04
C ARG A 277 -3.48 44.94 -20.77
N ASN A 278 -4.62 44.50 -21.31
CA ASN A 278 -5.19 43.18 -21.10
C ASN A 278 -4.96 42.20 -22.26
N GLU A 279 -4.33 42.63 -23.35
CA GLU A 279 -3.96 41.76 -24.46
C GLU A 279 -2.84 40.81 -24.10
N ARG A 280 -2.68 39.72 -24.89
CA ARG A 280 -1.57 38.81 -24.71
C ARG A 280 -0.26 39.47 -25.05
N CYS A 281 0.75 39.26 -24.20
CA CYS A 281 2.05 39.87 -24.38
C CYS A 281 2.70 39.42 -25.70
N TRP A 282 3.32 40.37 -26.40
CA TRP A 282 4.02 40.18 -27.68
C TRP A 282 5.17 39.17 -27.59
N CYS A 283 5.74 38.91 -26.38
CA CYS A 283 6.84 37.99 -26.17
C CYS A 283 6.46 36.51 -26.24
N GLY A 284 5.21 36.17 -26.47
CA GLY A 284 4.74 34.79 -26.58
C GLY A 284 4.60 34.03 -25.25
N SER A 285 4.79 34.71 -24.10
CA SER A 285 4.70 34.08 -22.76
C SER A 285 3.29 33.64 -22.36
N GLY A 286 2.25 33.97 -23.14
CA GLY A 286 0.85 33.70 -22.81
C GLY A 286 0.27 34.59 -21.71
N LYS A 287 1.07 35.39 -21.02
CA LYS A 287 0.65 36.31 -19.96
C LYS A 287 0.04 37.57 -20.57
N LYS A 288 -0.87 38.27 -19.82
CA LYS A 288 -1.38 39.56 -20.21
C LYS A 288 -0.24 40.60 -20.21
N TYR A 289 -0.23 41.55 -21.18
CA TYR A 289 0.82 42.53 -21.37
C TYR A 289 1.14 43.30 -20.09
N LYS A 290 0.12 43.74 -19.32
CA LYS A 290 0.28 44.39 -18.02
C LYS A 290 1.01 43.58 -16.93
N LYS A 291 1.07 42.26 -17.06
CA LYS A 291 1.74 41.34 -16.10
C LYS A 291 3.05 40.80 -16.66
N CYS A 292 3.54 41.31 -17.79
CA CYS A 292 4.72 40.80 -18.44
C CYS A 292 5.69 41.93 -18.83
N HIS A 293 5.39 42.73 -19.85
CA HIS A 293 6.33 43.72 -20.40
C HIS A 293 5.87 45.18 -20.27
N LEU A 294 4.66 45.45 -19.79
CA LEU A 294 4.14 46.83 -19.72
C LEU A 294 5.04 47.81 -18.92
N ASP A 295 5.63 47.31 -17.81
CA ASP A 295 6.47 48.18 -16.96
C ASP A 295 7.88 48.33 -17.54
N LEU A 296 8.38 47.29 -18.25
CA LEU A 296 9.66 47.37 -18.96
C LEU A 296 9.60 48.30 -20.16
N ASP A 297 8.54 48.23 -20.97
CA ASP A 297 8.34 49.07 -22.15
C ASP A 297 8.09 50.53 -21.80
N ARG A 298 7.50 50.80 -20.59
CA ARG A 298 7.31 52.18 -20.05
C ARG A 298 8.60 52.79 -19.51
N SER A 299 9.55 51.95 -19.06
CA SER A 299 10.83 52.43 -18.53
C SER A 299 11.88 52.64 -19.63
N SER A 300 11.60 52.21 -20.85
CA SER A 300 12.51 52.27 -21.99
C SER A 300 12.17 53.34 -23.04
N GLY A 301 11.10 54.13 -22.80
CA GLY A 301 10.66 55.28 -23.61
C GLY A 301 10.61 56.54 -22.76
#